data_55b8a8d14766843ce19013ef57c10ff6
#
_entry.id   55b8a8d14766843ce19013ef57c10ff6
#
_cell.length_a   1.000
_cell.length_b   1.000
_cell.length_c   1.000
_cell.angle_alpha   90.00
_cell.angle_beta   90.00
_cell.angle_gamma   90.00
#
_symmetry.space_group_name_H-M   'P 1'
#
loop_
_entity.id
_entity.type
_entity.pdbx_description
1 polymer ?
#
loop_
_entity_poly.entity_id
_entity_poly.type
_entity_poly.pdbx_seq_one_letter_code
_entity_poly.pdbx_strand_id
1 'polypeptide(L)'
;MTEQTTSPAPVLPPMPDTPPPVPDPLPAPVKRDRRVLGAVLRWTAAVAVFAAVGSAAAYGVTRVERTDVPGLATATDGRWDYPALTAAPLPSGSPGPFAEENKAGAHYADPRDLLLPAPEGAKADKALRGKDGWLATDVYLKEYREEFDRDELRQMLADEGLRHIAARGWTTPDGTHTRIYLLHFDTAAVVDELQSLHIAPFIKSAYPVRGTDESVPDEDFPVKAQLDDLAYSLYTEPEPYGAEQVRQAYLGAGDVLAVVLQSRKGGAPTVPFQQTVTLQSRLLA
;
A
#
# COMPACT_ATOMS: atom_id res chain seq x y z
N MET A 1 -38.03 88.25 22.77
CA MET A 1 -37.98 89.18 23.89
C MET A 1 -36.59 89.19 24.43
N THR A 2 -35.87 90.19 24.03
CA THR A 2 -35.30 91.28 24.86
C THR A 2 -34.17 90.75 25.77
N GLU A 3 -33.01 91.28 25.87
CA GLU A 3 -32.39 92.58 25.48
C GLU A 3 -30.88 92.44 25.77
N GLN A 4 -30.08 92.84 24.85
CA GLN A 4 -28.96 93.77 25.01
C GLN A 4 -28.56 94.18 26.41
N THR A 5 -27.31 94.17 26.71
CA THR A 5 -26.61 95.35 27.25
C THR A 5 -25.10 95.30 27.02
N THR A 6 -24.63 96.30 26.46
CA THR A 6 -23.35 96.76 25.97
C THR A 6 -22.41 97.20 27.09
N SER A 7 -21.06 96.91 26.87
CA SER A 7 -19.94 97.82 27.09
C SER A 7 -19.50 98.12 28.51
N PRO A 8 -18.26 98.61 28.73
CA PRO A 8 -17.14 98.99 27.85
C PRO A 8 -15.76 98.47 28.27
N ALA A 9 -14.75 98.64 27.41
CA ALA A 9 -13.33 98.37 27.61
C ALA A 9 -12.68 99.38 28.61
N PRO A 10 -11.58 98.98 29.18
CA PRO A 10 -10.50 99.88 29.46
C PRO A 10 -9.10 99.48 28.93
N VAL A 11 -8.53 100.40 28.24
CA VAL A 11 -7.20 101.02 28.16
C VAL A 11 -5.97 100.13 28.59
N LEU A 12 -5.09 99.94 27.60
CA LEU A 12 -3.70 99.44 27.73
C LEU A 12 -2.76 100.47 28.39
N PRO A 13 -1.83 99.98 29.16
CA PRO A 13 -0.57 100.69 29.44
C PRO A 13 0.60 100.09 28.58
N PRO A 14 1.71 100.88 28.45
CA PRO A 14 2.68 100.75 27.37
C PRO A 14 3.70 99.59 27.58
N MET A 15 4.24 99.14 26.47
CA MET A 15 5.31 98.16 26.37
C MET A 15 6.61 98.68 26.93
N PRO A 16 7.41 97.76 27.55
CA PRO A 16 8.85 97.94 27.67
C PRO A 16 9.65 97.19 26.63
N ASP A 17 10.79 97.72 26.33
CA ASP A 17 11.75 97.43 25.29
C ASP A 17 12.14 95.93 25.11
N THR A 18 12.27 95.59 23.84
CA THR A 18 12.76 94.31 23.35
C THR A 18 14.27 94.08 23.65
N PRO A 19 14.70 93.01 24.30
CA PRO A 19 16.09 92.66 24.35
C PRO A 19 16.56 92.02 23.03
N PRO A 20 17.88 92.07 22.71
CA PRO A 20 18.42 91.55 21.43
C PRO A 20 18.34 90.07 21.29
N PRO A 21 18.32 89.51 20.02
CA PRO A 21 18.14 88.11 19.76
C PRO A 21 19.35 87.28 20.24
N VAL A 22 19.02 86.28 20.99
CA VAL A 22 19.99 85.25 21.39
C VAL A 22 20.19 84.30 20.19
N PRO A 23 21.46 83.92 19.81
CA PRO A 23 21.68 83.04 18.71
C PRO A 23 21.13 81.63 19.03
N ASP A 24 20.46 81.01 18.03
CA ASP A 24 19.93 79.66 18.10
C ASP A 24 21.01 78.66 18.49
N PRO A 25 20.72 77.74 19.41
CA PRO A 25 21.61 76.63 19.71
C PRO A 25 21.62 75.65 18.54
N LEU A 26 22.86 75.29 18.11
CA LEU A 26 23.09 74.25 17.10
C LEU A 26 22.31 73.00 17.42
N PRO A 27 21.66 72.33 16.40
CA PRO A 27 20.90 71.14 16.63
C PRO A 27 21.80 70.02 17.17
N ALA A 28 21.38 69.46 18.30
CA ALA A 28 22.06 68.32 18.91
C ALA A 28 22.07 67.13 17.98
N PRO A 29 23.16 66.30 17.90
CA PRO A 29 23.22 65.17 17.03
C PRO A 29 22.08 64.18 17.38
N VAL A 30 21.20 63.88 16.41
CA VAL A 30 20.12 62.90 16.53
C VAL A 30 20.75 61.53 16.75
N LYS A 31 20.77 61.03 17.97
CA LYS A 31 21.15 59.67 18.29
C LYS A 31 20.16 58.74 17.56
N ARG A 32 20.59 58.12 16.45
CA ARG A 32 19.83 57.09 15.77
C ARG A 32 19.43 56.03 16.81
N ASP A 33 18.15 55.87 17.03
CA ASP A 33 17.57 54.94 17.98
C ASP A 33 17.79 53.50 17.45
N ARG A 34 18.89 52.88 17.92
CA ARG A 34 19.26 51.49 17.56
C ARG A 34 18.34 50.44 18.22
N ARG A 35 17.36 50.87 19.05
CA ARG A 35 16.46 49.96 19.76
C ARG A 35 15.58 49.19 18.81
N VAL A 36 15.06 49.86 17.76
CA VAL A 36 14.23 49.19 16.72
C VAL A 36 15.06 48.18 15.92
N LEU A 37 16.29 48.56 15.54
CA LEU A 37 17.19 47.67 14.83
C LEU A 37 17.55 46.40 15.66
N GLY A 38 17.80 46.59 16.96
CA GLY A 38 18.06 45.53 17.90
C GLY A 38 16.84 44.61 18.15
N ALA A 39 15.66 45.18 18.16
CA ALA A 39 14.39 44.41 18.25
C ALA A 39 14.16 43.59 16.98
N VAL A 40 14.27 44.19 15.79
CA VAL A 40 14.15 43.47 14.50
C VAL A 40 15.15 42.34 14.41
N LEU A 41 16.42 42.56 14.74
CA LEU A 41 17.45 41.52 14.71
C LEU A 41 17.16 40.36 15.66
N ARG A 42 16.63 40.63 16.87
CA ARG A 42 16.23 39.57 17.82
C ARG A 42 15.05 38.75 17.29
N TRP A 43 14.05 39.41 16.74
CA TRP A 43 12.89 38.70 16.18
C TRP A 43 13.26 37.90 14.94
N THR A 44 14.11 38.44 14.06
CA THR A 44 14.61 37.71 12.88
C THR A 44 15.43 36.50 13.29
N ALA A 45 16.30 36.65 14.27
CA ALA A 45 17.07 35.52 14.80
C ALA A 45 16.17 34.44 15.44
N ALA A 46 15.17 34.85 16.22
CA ALA A 46 14.21 33.92 16.80
C ALA A 46 13.43 33.14 15.72
N VAL A 47 12.91 33.84 14.70
CA VAL A 47 12.21 33.20 13.58
C VAL A 47 13.12 32.22 12.82
N ALA A 48 14.38 32.61 12.57
CA ALA A 48 15.36 31.75 11.91
C ALA A 48 15.66 30.47 12.74
N VAL A 49 15.82 30.61 14.05
CA VAL A 49 16.02 29.46 14.94
C VAL A 49 14.80 28.56 14.98
N PHE A 50 13.59 29.13 15.10
CA PHE A 50 12.36 28.35 15.08
C PHE A 50 12.16 27.65 13.74
N ALA A 51 12.45 28.31 12.62
CA ALA A 51 12.39 27.69 11.30
C ALA A 51 13.39 26.54 11.13
N ALA A 52 14.63 26.74 11.59
CA ALA A 52 15.65 25.71 11.53
C ALA A 52 15.32 24.49 12.42
N VAL A 53 14.91 24.73 13.67
CA VAL A 53 14.51 23.66 14.60
C VAL A 53 13.25 22.96 14.12
N GLY A 54 12.25 23.71 13.65
CA GLY A 54 11.02 23.14 13.09
C GLY A 54 11.28 22.30 11.85
N SER A 55 12.14 22.76 10.95
CA SER A 55 12.51 21.99 9.76
C SER A 55 13.33 20.75 10.11
N ALA A 56 14.25 20.84 11.06
CA ALA A 56 15.03 19.70 11.53
C ALA A 56 14.13 18.66 12.24
N ALA A 57 13.19 19.11 13.06
CA ALA A 57 12.21 18.24 13.71
C ALA A 57 11.28 17.57 12.70
N ALA A 58 10.73 18.33 11.75
CA ALA A 58 9.89 17.79 10.68
C ALA A 58 10.64 16.76 9.83
N TYR A 59 11.89 17.06 9.43
CA TYR A 59 12.74 16.13 8.71
C TYR A 59 13.09 14.89 9.54
N GLY A 60 13.37 15.07 10.85
CA GLY A 60 13.61 13.96 11.76
C GLY A 60 12.40 13.03 11.87
N VAL A 61 11.21 13.60 12.08
CA VAL A 61 9.97 12.81 12.23
C VAL A 61 9.64 12.04 10.94
N THR A 62 9.91 12.60 9.74
CA THR A 62 9.68 11.90 8.46
C THR A 62 10.67 10.75 8.19
N ARG A 63 11.78 10.69 8.94
CA ARG A 63 12.82 9.66 8.82
C ARG A 63 12.78 8.61 9.92
N VAL A 64 12.06 8.88 10.99
CA VAL A 64 11.92 7.93 12.10
C VAL A 64 10.83 6.92 11.74
N GLU A 65 11.19 5.66 11.69
CA GLU A 65 10.21 4.59 11.58
C GLU A 65 9.41 4.50 12.88
N ARG A 66 8.14 4.13 12.76
CA ARG A 66 7.22 4.06 13.91
C ARG A 66 7.73 3.12 15.01
N THR A 67 8.53 2.12 14.62
CA THR A 67 9.17 1.15 15.50
C THR A 67 10.34 1.72 16.31
N ASP A 68 10.93 2.83 15.87
CA ASP A 68 12.08 3.46 16.52
C ASP A 68 11.70 4.41 17.65
N VAL A 69 10.39 4.69 17.81
CA VAL A 69 9.91 5.58 18.86
C VAL A 69 9.52 4.78 20.10
N PRO A 70 10.22 4.93 21.25
CA PRO A 70 9.84 4.27 22.48
C PRO A 70 8.38 4.59 22.87
N GLY A 71 7.56 3.55 23.06
CA GLY A 71 6.13 3.68 23.37
C GLY A 71 5.21 3.76 22.16
N LEU A 72 5.74 3.89 20.94
CA LEU A 72 5.00 3.72 19.67
C LEU A 72 5.43 2.46 18.92
N ALA A 73 6.44 1.74 19.41
CA ALA A 73 6.76 0.39 18.97
C ALA A 73 5.57 -0.52 19.33
N THR A 74 4.53 -0.51 18.51
CA THR A 74 3.51 -1.53 18.55
C THR A 74 4.15 -2.84 18.12
N ALA A 75 3.80 -3.94 18.78
CA ALA A 75 4.10 -5.27 18.27
C ALA A 75 3.73 -5.28 16.78
N THR A 76 4.61 -5.86 15.95
CA THR A 76 4.32 -5.99 14.51
C THR A 76 2.89 -6.49 14.33
N ASP A 77 2.15 -5.88 13.40
CA ASP A 77 0.79 -6.33 13.07
C ASP A 77 0.79 -7.67 12.32
N GLY A 78 1.96 -8.29 12.18
CA GLY A 78 2.18 -9.56 11.51
C GLY A 78 2.34 -9.44 10.00
N ARG A 79 2.30 -8.25 9.43
CA ARG A 79 2.53 -8.04 7.99
C ARG A 79 3.99 -8.21 7.62
N TRP A 80 4.19 -8.63 6.39
CA TRP A 80 5.51 -8.68 5.79
C TRP A 80 5.80 -7.41 4.98
N ASP A 81 7.08 -7.04 4.92
CA ASP A 81 7.54 -5.90 4.14
C ASP A 81 7.74 -6.33 2.69
N TYR A 82 6.87 -5.85 1.82
CA TYR A 82 6.97 -6.08 0.38
C TYR A 82 7.64 -4.89 -0.30
N PRO A 83 8.42 -5.12 -1.37
CA PRO A 83 8.93 -4.03 -2.19
C PRO A 83 7.77 -3.23 -2.79
N ALA A 84 8.03 -1.98 -3.17
CA ALA A 84 7.04 -1.16 -3.86
C ALA A 84 6.54 -1.88 -5.12
N LEU A 85 5.23 -2.10 -5.20
CA LEU A 85 4.60 -2.73 -6.35
C LEU A 85 4.40 -1.71 -7.47
N THR A 86 4.71 -2.10 -8.68
CA THR A 86 4.45 -1.33 -9.89
C THR A 86 3.52 -2.14 -10.79
N ALA A 87 2.55 -1.47 -11.41
CA ALA A 87 1.70 -2.12 -12.40
C ALA A 87 2.57 -2.61 -13.57
N ALA A 88 2.26 -3.82 -14.05
CA ALA A 88 2.92 -4.35 -15.23
C ALA A 88 2.61 -3.47 -16.46
N PRO A 89 3.62 -3.21 -17.33
CA PRO A 89 3.40 -2.37 -18.50
C PRO A 89 2.45 -3.06 -19.48
N LEU A 90 1.42 -2.34 -19.92
CA LEU A 90 0.56 -2.80 -21.01
C LEU A 90 1.18 -2.43 -22.37
N PRO A 91 1.03 -3.30 -23.40
CA PRO A 91 1.33 -2.91 -24.77
C PRO A 91 0.53 -1.66 -25.17
N SER A 92 1.12 -0.81 -26.00
CA SER A 92 0.47 0.46 -26.39
C SER A 92 -0.91 0.22 -27.02
N GLY A 93 -1.93 0.84 -26.43
CA GLY A 93 -3.31 0.74 -26.90
C GLY A 93 -4.08 -0.50 -26.44
N SER A 94 -3.46 -1.38 -25.61
CA SER A 94 -4.17 -2.51 -25.04
C SER A 94 -4.99 -2.05 -23.82
N PRO A 95 -6.27 -2.49 -23.70
CA PRO A 95 -7.08 -2.22 -22.53
C PRO A 95 -6.65 -3.09 -21.33
N GLY A 96 -7.05 -2.69 -20.13
CA GLY A 96 -6.94 -3.54 -18.94
C GLY A 96 -7.87 -4.77 -19.00
N PRO A 97 -7.69 -5.76 -18.11
CA PRO A 97 -8.49 -6.99 -18.15
C PRO A 97 -9.99 -6.73 -17.91
N PHE A 98 -10.35 -5.71 -17.14
CA PHE A 98 -11.73 -5.37 -16.80
C PHE A 98 -12.30 -4.17 -17.56
N ALA A 99 -11.59 -3.69 -18.60
CA ALA A 99 -12.08 -2.61 -19.45
C ALA A 99 -13.30 -3.09 -20.30
N GLU A 100 -14.28 -2.21 -20.52
CA GLU A 100 -15.50 -2.55 -21.29
C GLU A 100 -15.19 -3.05 -22.69
N GLU A 101 -14.11 -2.59 -23.31
CA GLU A 101 -13.66 -2.98 -24.65
C GLU A 101 -13.04 -4.37 -24.67
N ASN A 102 -12.62 -4.88 -23.50
CA ASN A 102 -11.94 -6.17 -23.36
C ASN A 102 -12.94 -7.28 -23.02
N LYS A 103 -13.76 -7.70 -23.97
CA LYS A 103 -14.81 -8.70 -23.75
C LYS A 103 -14.29 -10.10 -23.34
N ALA A 104 -13.05 -10.41 -23.69
CA ALA A 104 -12.44 -11.69 -23.30
C ALA A 104 -11.86 -11.66 -21.87
N GLY A 105 -11.74 -10.48 -21.28
CA GLY A 105 -11.07 -10.30 -19.99
C GLY A 105 -9.58 -10.62 -20.06
N ALA A 106 -8.95 -10.44 -21.22
CA ALA A 106 -7.57 -10.86 -21.46
C ALA A 106 -6.57 -9.94 -20.75
N HIS A 107 -5.57 -10.53 -20.09
CA HIS A 107 -4.40 -9.80 -19.62
C HIS A 107 -3.40 -9.66 -20.76
N TYR A 108 -3.20 -8.41 -21.23
CA TYR A 108 -2.19 -8.10 -22.25
C TYR A 108 -0.80 -7.90 -21.65
N ALA A 109 -0.68 -7.74 -20.35
CA ALA A 109 0.59 -7.77 -19.64
C ALA A 109 1.15 -9.20 -19.58
N ASP A 110 2.47 -9.33 -19.51
CA ASP A 110 3.10 -10.64 -19.34
C ASP A 110 2.72 -11.24 -17.96
N PRO A 111 2.13 -12.43 -17.88
CA PRO A 111 1.76 -13.04 -16.59
C PRO A 111 2.91 -13.18 -15.60
N ARG A 112 4.16 -13.25 -16.07
CA ARG A 112 5.36 -13.29 -15.21
C ARG A 112 5.60 -11.98 -14.46
N ASP A 113 5.16 -10.86 -15.01
CA ASP A 113 5.25 -9.53 -14.40
C ASP A 113 4.07 -9.26 -13.44
N LEU A 114 2.99 -10.05 -13.52
CA LEU A 114 1.84 -9.99 -12.63
C LEU A 114 2.05 -10.77 -11.32
N LEU A 115 3.14 -11.54 -11.19
CA LEU A 115 3.44 -12.28 -9.97
C LEU A 115 3.95 -11.38 -8.85
N LEU A 116 3.32 -11.46 -7.68
CA LEU A 116 3.76 -10.75 -6.48
C LEU A 116 5.24 -11.08 -6.16
N PRO A 117 6.11 -10.08 -5.97
CA PRO A 117 7.48 -10.30 -5.54
C PRO A 117 7.53 -10.86 -4.12
N ALA A 118 8.61 -11.55 -3.78
CA ALA A 118 8.83 -12.03 -2.42
C ALA A 118 9.03 -10.85 -1.46
N PRO A 119 8.57 -10.95 -0.21
CA PRO A 119 8.82 -9.93 0.81
C PRO A 119 10.31 -9.87 1.19
N GLU A 120 10.71 -8.79 1.85
CA GLU A 120 12.07 -8.60 2.31
C GLU A 120 12.52 -9.72 3.26
N GLY A 121 13.76 -10.15 3.14
CA GLY A 121 14.32 -11.24 3.93
C GLY A 121 13.85 -12.65 3.55
N ALA A 122 12.91 -12.79 2.63
CA ALA A 122 12.46 -14.12 2.19
C ALA A 122 13.45 -14.78 1.22
N LYS A 123 13.55 -16.11 1.34
CA LYS A 123 14.37 -16.95 0.45
C LYS A 123 13.50 -17.46 -0.70
N ALA A 124 13.83 -17.05 -1.93
CA ALA A 124 13.10 -17.48 -3.12
C ALA A 124 13.18 -19.00 -3.34
N ASP A 125 12.06 -19.60 -3.72
CA ASP A 125 11.97 -20.97 -4.21
C ASP A 125 12.32 -21.00 -5.70
N LYS A 126 13.54 -21.42 -6.02
CA LYS A 126 14.03 -21.46 -7.40
C LYS A 126 13.37 -22.54 -8.25
N ALA A 127 12.78 -23.57 -7.63
CA ALA A 127 12.13 -24.67 -8.35
C ALA A 127 10.86 -24.19 -9.08
N LEU A 128 10.21 -23.16 -8.55
CA LEU A 128 8.99 -22.58 -9.15
C LEU A 128 9.27 -21.62 -10.31
N ARG A 129 10.53 -21.25 -10.55
CA ARG A 129 10.86 -20.35 -11.67
C ARG A 129 10.57 -20.96 -13.04
N GLY A 130 10.61 -22.29 -13.15
CA GLY A 130 10.41 -23.00 -14.40
C GLY A 130 11.52 -22.74 -15.43
N LYS A 131 11.23 -23.06 -16.68
CA LYS A 131 12.08 -22.77 -17.83
C LYS A 131 11.61 -21.47 -18.49
N ASP A 132 12.50 -20.51 -18.63
CA ASP A 132 12.21 -19.18 -19.23
C ASP A 132 11.05 -18.44 -18.52
N GLY A 133 10.85 -18.72 -17.21
CA GLY A 133 9.77 -18.15 -16.40
C GLY A 133 8.43 -18.88 -16.49
N TRP A 134 8.35 -19.99 -17.25
CA TRP A 134 7.16 -20.80 -17.38
C TRP A 134 7.30 -22.14 -16.65
N LEU A 135 6.35 -22.40 -15.77
CA LEU A 135 6.32 -23.63 -14.99
C LEU A 135 5.65 -24.75 -15.79
N ALA A 136 6.22 -25.94 -15.75
CA ALA A 136 5.56 -27.12 -16.32
C ALA A 136 4.32 -27.51 -15.51
N THR A 137 3.22 -27.87 -16.16
CA THR A 137 1.96 -28.29 -15.53
C THR A 137 2.17 -29.41 -14.50
N ASP A 138 3.02 -30.38 -14.80
CA ASP A 138 3.33 -31.48 -13.87
C ASP A 138 3.98 -31.01 -12.55
N VAL A 139 4.66 -29.85 -12.56
CA VAL A 139 5.23 -29.29 -11.32
C VAL A 139 4.14 -28.66 -10.48
N TYR A 140 3.21 -27.91 -11.10
CA TYR A 140 2.03 -27.35 -10.45
C TYR A 140 1.14 -28.45 -9.85
N LEU A 141 0.87 -29.51 -10.62
CA LEU A 141 0.02 -30.62 -10.18
C LEU A 141 0.56 -31.35 -8.94
N LYS A 142 1.86 -31.26 -8.63
CA LYS A 142 2.43 -31.81 -7.38
C LYS A 142 1.91 -31.12 -6.11
N GLU A 143 1.24 -30.00 -6.23
CA GLU A 143 0.56 -29.38 -5.10
C GLU A 143 -0.65 -30.19 -4.62
N TYR A 144 -1.24 -31.02 -5.47
CA TYR A 144 -2.40 -31.85 -5.14
C TYR A 144 -1.96 -33.22 -4.62
N ARG A 145 -2.71 -33.72 -3.62
CA ARG A 145 -2.33 -34.89 -2.83
C ARG A 145 -2.43 -36.20 -3.65
N GLU A 146 -3.58 -36.43 -4.23
CA GLU A 146 -3.89 -37.72 -4.87
C GLU A 146 -3.40 -37.77 -6.33
N GLU A 147 -2.91 -38.94 -6.77
CA GLU A 147 -2.47 -39.10 -8.15
C GLU A 147 -3.64 -39.03 -9.14
N PHE A 148 -4.75 -39.62 -8.76
CA PHE A 148 -5.99 -39.57 -9.55
C PHE A 148 -6.44 -38.11 -9.79
N ASP A 149 -6.44 -37.29 -8.76
CA ASP A 149 -6.79 -35.87 -8.86
C ASP A 149 -5.85 -35.10 -9.79
N ARG A 150 -4.55 -35.42 -9.74
CA ARG A 150 -3.54 -34.81 -10.63
C ARG A 150 -3.77 -35.16 -12.09
N ASP A 151 -4.19 -36.40 -12.37
CA ASP A 151 -4.46 -36.86 -13.74
C ASP A 151 -5.73 -36.23 -14.28
N GLU A 152 -6.80 -36.16 -13.47
CA GLU A 152 -8.03 -35.47 -13.80
C GLU A 152 -7.81 -33.97 -14.05
N LEU A 153 -7.11 -33.28 -13.15
CA LEU A 153 -6.75 -31.88 -13.33
C LEU A 153 -5.88 -31.64 -14.56
N ARG A 154 -4.94 -32.53 -14.86
CA ARG A 154 -4.09 -32.40 -16.06
C ARG A 154 -4.95 -32.42 -17.32
N GLN A 155 -5.89 -33.37 -17.40
CA GLN A 155 -6.79 -33.48 -18.53
C GLN A 155 -7.70 -32.27 -18.65
N MET A 156 -8.33 -31.88 -17.54
CA MET A 156 -9.21 -30.70 -17.48
C MET A 156 -8.48 -29.42 -17.92
N LEU A 157 -7.31 -29.14 -17.37
CA LEU A 157 -6.53 -27.95 -17.72
C LEU A 157 -6.14 -27.93 -19.21
N ALA A 158 -5.85 -29.11 -19.78
CA ALA A 158 -5.54 -29.23 -21.21
C ALA A 158 -6.78 -29.01 -22.09
N ASP A 159 -7.93 -29.60 -21.71
CA ASP A 159 -9.20 -29.48 -22.45
C ASP A 159 -9.71 -28.05 -22.43
N GLU A 160 -9.52 -27.34 -21.32
CA GLU A 160 -9.90 -25.93 -21.13
C GLU A 160 -8.86 -24.93 -21.70
N GLY A 161 -7.83 -25.42 -22.38
CA GLY A 161 -6.90 -24.61 -23.12
C GLY A 161 -5.89 -23.86 -22.26
N LEU A 162 -5.39 -24.47 -21.17
CA LEU A 162 -4.29 -23.89 -20.39
C LEU A 162 -3.10 -23.59 -21.30
N ARG A 163 -2.72 -22.32 -21.39
CA ARG A 163 -1.59 -21.86 -22.22
C ARG A 163 -0.27 -21.95 -21.50
N HIS A 164 -0.21 -21.28 -20.34
CA HIS A 164 1.02 -21.14 -19.57
C HIS A 164 0.73 -21.09 -18.08
N ILE A 165 1.72 -21.48 -17.28
CA ILE A 165 1.72 -21.26 -15.84
C ILE A 165 2.95 -20.41 -15.50
N ALA A 166 2.75 -19.22 -14.98
CA ALA A 166 3.80 -18.45 -14.32
C ALA A 166 3.74 -18.74 -12.82
N ALA A 167 4.89 -18.88 -12.16
CA ALA A 167 4.91 -19.18 -10.74
C ALA A 167 6.04 -18.49 -9.99
N ARG A 168 5.78 -18.22 -8.71
CA ARG A 168 6.77 -17.71 -7.76
C ARG A 168 6.52 -18.27 -6.37
N GLY A 169 7.58 -18.56 -5.65
CA GLY A 169 7.47 -18.99 -4.27
C GLY A 169 8.66 -18.53 -3.44
N TRP A 170 8.46 -18.54 -2.14
CA TRP A 170 9.48 -18.16 -1.17
C TRP A 170 9.20 -18.78 0.20
N THR A 171 10.24 -18.78 1.04
CA THR A 171 10.12 -19.10 2.46
C THR A 171 10.60 -17.91 3.26
N THR A 172 9.77 -17.40 4.15
CA THR A 172 10.09 -16.30 5.07
C THR A 172 10.89 -16.80 6.28
N PRO A 173 11.58 -15.92 7.03
CA PRO A 173 12.40 -16.33 8.18
C PRO A 173 11.62 -17.07 9.28
N ASP A 174 10.31 -16.83 9.40
CA ASP A 174 9.41 -17.54 10.34
C ASP A 174 9.04 -18.97 9.89
N GLY A 175 9.57 -19.41 8.74
CA GLY A 175 9.34 -20.72 8.16
C GLY A 175 8.05 -20.84 7.33
N THR A 176 7.36 -19.74 7.07
CA THR A 176 6.18 -19.77 6.20
C THR A 176 6.59 -19.91 4.74
N HIS A 177 6.05 -20.92 4.06
CA HIS A 177 6.27 -21.17 2.64
C HIS A 177 5.07 -20.69 1.83
N THR A 178 5.27 -19.73 0.95
CA THR A 178 4.26 -19.18 0.05
C THR A 178 4.56 -19.58 -1.38
N ARG A 179 3.54 -20.02 -2.12
CA ARG A 179 3.60 -20.37 -3.53
C ARG A 179 2.45 -19.73 -4.26
N ILE A 180 2.74 -19.08 -5.37
CA ILE A 180 1.77 -18.38 -6.23
C ILE A 180 1.91 -18.96 -7.63
N TYR A 181 0.78 -19.32 -8.21
CA TYR A 181 0.66 -19.83 -9.58
C TYR A 181 -0.35 -18.97 -10.33
N LEU A 182 -0.01 -18.50 -11.51
CA LEU A 182 -0.92 -17.85 -12.45
C LEU A 182 -1.12 -18.77 -13.64
N LEU A 183 -2.31 -19.35 -13.74
CA LEU A 183 -2.72 -20.22 -14.82
C LEU A 183 -3.43 -19.33 -15.86
N HIS A 184 -2.85 -19.21 -17.05
CA HIS A 184 -3.33 -18.35 -18.12
C HIS A 184 -4.11 -19.13 -19.16
N PHE A 185 -5.33 -18.70 -19.45
CA PHE A 185 -6.28 -19.31 -20.39
C PHE A 185 -6.58 -18.36 -21.55
N ASP A 186 -7.61 -18.67 -22.34
CA ASP A 186 -8.01 -17.86 -23.48
C ASP A 186 -9.00 -16.75 -23.14
N THR A 187 -9.87 -16.99 -22.15
CA THR A 187 -10.95 -16.06 -21.79
C THR A 187 -11.29 -16.12 -20.31
N ALA A 188 -11.90 -15.04 -19.81
CA ALA A 188 -12.46 -14.99 -18.47
C ALA A 188 -13.53 -16.05 -18.23
N ALA A 189 -14.35 -16.39 -19.23
CA ALA A 189 -15.42 -17.37 -19.08
C ALA A 189 -14.89 -18.76 -18.71
N VAL A 190 -13.75 -19.17 -19.26
CA VAL A 190 -13.07 -20.42 -18.90
C VAL A 190 -12.61 -20.39 -17.44
N VAL A 191 -12.02 -19.27 -17.02
CA VAL A 191 -11.55 -19.11 -15.64
C VAL A 191 -12.70 -19.14 -14.64
N ASP A 192 -13.80 -18.46 -14.94
CA ASP A 192 -15.00 -18.43 -14.09
C ASP A 192 -15.60 -19.84 -13.94
N GLU A 193 -15.71 -20.61 -15.01
CA GLU A 193 -16.20 -21.98 -14.99
C GLU A 193 -15.28 -22.91 -14.19
N LEU A 194 -13.98 -22.88 -14.48
CA LEU A 194 -12.99 -23.67 -13.76
C LEU A 194 -12.99 -23.38 -12.26
N GLN A 195 -12.99 -22.09 -11.88
CA GLN A 195 -12.96 -21.72 -10.48
C GLN A 195 -14.25 -22.10 -9.76
N SER A 196 -15.42 -21.71 -10.29
CA SER A 196 -16.69 -21.82 -9.58
C SER A 196 -17.25 -23.23 -9.53
N LEU A 197 -17.00 -24.05 -10.55
CA LEU A 197 -17.63 -25.36 -10.69
C LEU A 197 -16.66 -26.53 -10.48
N HIS A 198 -15.39 -26.38 -10.87
CA HIS A 198 -14.50 -27.51 -10.98
C HIS A 198 -13.38 -27.54 -9.96
N ILE A 199 -12.70 -26.41 -9.69
CA ILE A 199 -11.48 -26.40 -8.87
C ILE A 199 -11.77 -25.89 -7.46
N ALA A 200 -12.48 -24.76 -7.34
CA ALA A 200 -12.65 -24.05 -6.08
C ALA A 200 -14.11 -23.63 -5.81
N PRO A 201 -15.07 -24.59 -5.83
CA PRO A 201 -16.46 -24.32 -5.48
C PRO A 201 -16.59 -23.81 -4.05
N PHE A 202 -17.63 -22.99 -3.80
CA PHE A 202 -17.81 -22.20 -2.58
C PHE A 202 -17.65 -22.99 -1.26
N ILE A 203 -18.09 -24.24 -1.20
CA ILE A 203 -18.12 -25.01 0.06
C ILE A 203 -16.73 -25.55 0.44
N LYS A 204 -15.97 -26.03 -0.52
CA LYS A 204 -14.63 -26.60 -0.33
C LYS A 204 -13.87 -26.67 -1.65
N SER A 205 -12.53 -26.68 -1.59
CA SER A 205 -11.72 -27.02 -2.76
C SER A 205 -12.06 -28.44 -3.25
N ALA A 206 -12.23 -28.61 -4.57
CA ALA A 206 -12.56 -29.91 -5.14
C ALA A 206 -11.41 -30.91 -5.01
N TYR A 207 -10.18 -30.41 -5.06
CA TYR A 207 -8.96 -31.23 -5.04
C TYR A 207 -8.14 -30.93 -3.79
N PRO A 208 -7.95 -31.90 -2.89
CA PRO A 208 -7.14 -31.70 -1.68
C PRO A 208 -5.70 -31.37 -2.02
N VAL A 209 -5.22 -30.26 -1.47
CA VAL A 209 -3.80 -29.86 -1.58
C VAL A 209 -2.96 -30.77 -0.69
N ARG A 210 -1.75 -31.04 -1.11
CA ARG A 210 -0.81 -31.86 -0.35
C ARG A 210 -0.54 -31.26 1.04
N GLY A 211 -0.65 -32.10 2.05
CA GLY A 211 -0.52 -31.70 3.46
C GLY A 211 -1.81 -31.27 4.12
N THR A 212 -2.92 -31.19 3.37
CA THR A 212 -4.25 -30.90 3.93
C THR A 212 -5.12 -32.18 4.00
N ASP A 213 -6.08 -32.20 4.91
CA ASP A 213 -7.16 -33.16 4.92
C ASP A 213 -8.49 -32.49 4.57
N GLU A 214 -8.98 -31.67 5.46
CA GLU A 214 -10.22 -30.93 5.26
C GLU A 214 -9.94 -29.43 5.21
N SER A 215 -10.43 -28.79 4.15
CA SER A 215 -10.39 -27.33 3.99
C SER A 215 -11.79 -26.77 4.03
N VAL A 216 -12.01 -25.74 4.82
CA VAL A 216 -13.29 -25.01 4.94
C VAL A 216 -13.13 -23.59 4.39
N PRO A 217 -14.21 -22.93 3.98
CA PRO A 217 -14.15 -21.53 3.57
C PRO A 217 -13.50 -20.64 4.66
N ASP A 218 -12.59 -19.74 4.25
CA ASP A 218 -11.99 -18.73 5.13
C ASP A 218 -12.91 -17.51 5.19
N GLU A 219 -13.83 -17.51 6.18
CA GLU A 219 -14.79 -16.41 6.40
C GLU A 219 -14.13 -15.18 7.03
N ASP A 220 -12.90 -15.30 7.53
CA ASP A 220 -12.17 -14.19 8.17
C ASP A 220 -11.49 -13.26 7.17
N PHE A 221 -11.54 -13.57 5.86
CA PHE A 221 -10.94 -12.71 4.85
C PHE A 221 -11.72 -11.39 4.73
N PRO A 222 -11.05 -10.21 4.88
CA PRO A 222 -11.78 -8.95 4.90
C PRO A 222 -12.47 -8.64 3.57
N VAL A 223 -13.79 -8.53 3.56
CA VAL A 223 -14.59 -8.17 2.37
C VAL A 223 -14.09 -6.87 1.73
N LYS A 224 -13.68 -5.88 2.54
CA LYS A 224 -13.13 -4.61 2.04
C LYS A 224 -11.78 -4.74 1.31
N ALA A 225 -11.12 -5.87 1.42
CA ALA A 225 -9.87 -6.15 0.71
C ALA A 225 -10.10 -6.84 -0.64
N GLN A 226 -11.32 -7.31 -0.89
CA GLN A 226 -11.72 -7.88 -2.17
C GLN A 226 -11.96 -6.77 -3.20
N LEU A 227 -11.61 -7.04 -4.44
CA LEU A 227 -11.91 -6.19 -5.59
C LEU A 227 -13.17 -6.73 -6.27
N ASP A 228 -14.07 -5.85 -6.66
CA ASP A 228 -15.39 -6.22 -7.20
C ASP A 228 -15.29 -7.01 -8.53
N ASP A 229 -14.21 -6.78 -9.29
CA ASP A 229 -13.99 -7.41 -10.59
C ASP A 229 -13.34 -8.81 -10.52
N LEU A 230 -12.95 -9.28 -9.33
CA LEU A 230 -12.30 -10.56 -9.13
C LEU A 230 -13.21 -11.54 -8.38
N ALA A 231 -13.19 -12.81 -8.79
CA ALA A 231 -13.79 -13.89 -8.03
C ALA A 231 -12.81 -14.43 -6.97
N TYR A 232 -13.30 -14.68 -5.76
CA TYR A 232 -12.50 -15.16 -4.63
C TYR A 232 -13.05 -16.46 -4.08
N SER A 233 -12.21 -17.48 -3.98
CA SER A 233 -12.47 -18.70 -3.21
C SER A 233 -11.29 -18.91 -2.25
N LEU A 234 -11.54 -18.78 -0.97
CA LEU A 234 -10.50 -18.87 0.05
C LEU A 234 -10.81 -19.99 1.02
N TYR A 235 -9.79 -20.78 1.38
CA TYR A 235 -9.96 -21.90 2.27
C TYR A 235 -8.83 -21.92 3.31
N THR A 236 -9.17 -22.43 4.47
CA THR A 236 -8.26 -22.70 5.56
C THR A 236 -8.52 -24.08 6.15
N GLU A 237 -7.53 -24.69 6.76
CA GLU A 237 -7.74 -25.82 7.63
C GLU A 237 -8.19 -25.32 9.01
N PRO A 238 -9.26 -25.88 9.60
CA PRO A 238 -9.67 -25.55 10.96
C PRO A 238 -8.56 -25.85 11.97
N GLU A 239 -7.88 -26.99 11.79
CA GLU A 239 -6.71 -27.43 12.55
C GLU A 239 -5.66 -27.99 11.59
N PRO A 240 -4.37 -27.92 11.93
CA PRO A 240 -3.34 -28.56 11.11
C PRO A 240 -3.56 -30.07 11.05
N TYR A 241 -3.80 -30.59 9.86
CA TYR A 241 -3.95 -32.02 9.62
C TYR A 241 -2.61 -32.77 9.76
N GLY A 242 -1.55 -32.15 9.29
CA GLY A 242 -0.19 -32.71 9.32
C GLY A 242 0.77 -31.86 10.13
N ALA A 243 2.04 -31.92 9.74
CA ALA A 243 3.08 -31.10 10.37
C ALA A 243 2.91 -29.60 10.07
N GLU A 244 2.24 -29.25 8.98
CA GLU A 244 2.01 -27.90 8.50
C GLU A 244 0.52 -27.63 8.39
N GLN A 245 0.10 -26.42 8.65
CA GLN A 245 -1.23 -25.91 8.28
C GLN A 245 -1.14 -25.21 6.93
N VAL A 246 -2.15 -25.39 6.07
CA VAL A 246 -2.21 -24.81 4.73
C VAL A 246 -3.41 -23.87 4.62
N ARG A 247 -3.15 -22.70 4.04
CA ARG A 247 -4.17 -21.76 3.58
C ARG A 247 -4.14 -21.67 2.07
N GLN A 248 -5.30 -21.54 1.45
CA GLN A 248 -5.46 -21.58 -0.01
C GLN A 248 -6.33 -20.41 -0.46
N ALA A 249 -5.95 -19.78 -1.57
CA ALA A 249 -6.80 -18.83 -2.28
C ALA A 249 -6.77 -19.12 -3.77
N TYR A 250 -7.93 -19.07 -4.39
CA TYR A 250 -8.13 -19.13 -5.83
C TYR A 250 -8.79 -17.81 -6.24
N LEU A 251 -8.16 -17.10 -7.18
CA LEU A 251 -8.60 -15.79 -7.63
C LEU A 251 -8.86 -15.85 -9.13
N GLY A 252 -10.11 -15.70 -9.53
CA GLY A 252 -10.47 -15.54 -10.93
C GLY A 252 -10.34 -14.07 -11.31
N ALA A 253 -9.43 -13.76 -12.22
CA ALA A 253 -9.18 -12.43 -12.70
C ALA A 253 -9.06 -12.46 -14.23
N GLY A 254 -10.14 -12.08 -14.93
CA GLY A 254 -10.14 -12.20 -16.39
C GLY A 254 -9.72 -13.58 -16.85
N ASP A 255 -8.79 -13.68 -17.78
CA ASP A 255 -8.27 -14.94 -18.35
C ASP A 255 -7.20 -15.64 -17.48
N VAL A 256 -6.99 -15.17 -16.23
CA VAL A 256 -6.02 -15.73 -15.29
C VAL A 256 -6.70 -16.31 -14.06
N LEU A 257 -6.46 -17.58 -13.77
CA LEU A 257 -6.73 -18.19 -12.47
C LEU A 257 -5.46 -18.16 -11.63
N ALA A 258 -5.47 -17.34 -10.58
CA ALA A 258 -4.37 -17.30 -9.63
C ALA A 258 -4.62 -18.26 -8.46
N VAL A 259 -3.62 -19.05 -8.10
CA VAL A 259 -3.65 -19.95 -6.93
C VAL A 259 -2.55 -19.52 -5.97
N VAL A 260 -2.94 -19.20 -4.73
CA VAL A 260 -2.02 -18.84 -3.65
C VAL A 260 -2.09 -19.90 -2.57
N LEU A 261 -0.99 -20.56 -2.31
CA LEU A 261 -0.85 -21.55 -1.25
C LEU A 261 0.16 -21.05 -0.22
N GLN A 262 -0.23 -21.07 1.05
CA GLN A 262 0.67 -20.71 2.13
C GLN A 262 0.65 -21.79 3.20
N SER A 263 1.82 -22.31 3.55
CA SER A 263 1.95 -23.37 4.56
C SER A 263 3.01 -23.02 5.60
N ARG A 264 2.78 -23.43 6.84
CA ARG A 264 3.76 -23.31 7.92
C ARG A 264 3.55 -24.39 8.96
N LYS A 265 4.66 -24.89 9.51
CA LYS A 265 4.65 -25.82 10.63
C LYS A 265 3.97 -25.19 11.85
N GLY A 266 2.98 -25.90 12.40
CA GLY A 266 2.25 -25.51 13.62
C GLY A 266 1.20 -24.41 13.43
N GLY A 267 1.11 -23.80 12.21
CA GLY A 267 0.05 -22.83 11.92
C GLY A 267 0.47 -21.78 10.90
N ALA A 268 -0.26 -21.68 9.79
CA ALA A 268 -0.06 -20.66 8.76
C ALA A 268 -0.65 -19.31 9.20
N PRO A 269 0.14 -18.23 9.23
CA PRO A 269 -0.32 -16.94 9.77
C PRO A 269 -1.38 -16.29 8.89
N THR A 270 -2.48 -15.86 9.51
CA THR A 270 -3.64 -15.27 8.79
C THR A 270 -3.29 -13.94 8.14
N VAL A 271 -2.65 -13.03 8.88
CA VAL A 271 -2.38 -11.65 8.39
C VAL A 271 -1.45 -11.65 7.17
N PRO A 272 -0.30 -12.37 7.15
CA PRO A 272 0.52 -12.49 5.95
C PRO A 272 -0.20 -13.14 4.76
N PHE A 273 -1.06 -14.14 5.01
CA PHE A 273 -1.86 -14.76 3.95
C PHE A 273 -2.82 -13.76 3.32
N GLN A 274 -3.62 -13.07 4.13
CA GLN A 274 -4.54 -12.03 3.67
C GLN A 274 -3.82 -10.91 2.93
N GLN A 275 -2.67 -10.48 3.42
CA GLN A 275 -1.83 -9.48 2.76
C GLN A 275 -1.36 -9.97 1.39
N THR A 276 -0.83 -11.20 1.30
CA THR A 276 -0.36 -11.81 0.06
C THR A 276 -1.48 -11.88 -0.99
N VAL A 277 -2.65 -12.38 -0.59
CA VAL A 277 -3.83 -12.46 -1.46
C VAL A 277 -4.26 -11.06 -1.94
N THR A 278 -4.36 -10.09 -1.03
CA THR A 278 -4.74 -8.71 -1.36
C THR A 278 -3.74 -8.03 -2.32
N LEU A 279 -2.44 -8.25 -2.13
CA LEU A 279 -1.44 -7.66 -3.01
C LEU A 279 -1.41 -8.35 -4.37
N GLN A 280 -1.57 -9.69 -4.41
CA GLN A 280 -1.67 -10.43 -5.66
C GLN A 280 -2.91 -10.05 -6.46
N SER A 281 -4.07 -9.88 -5.82
CA SER A 281 -5.28 -9.45 -6.51
C SER A 281 -5.14 -8.07 -7.15
N ARG A 282 -4.42 -7.14 -6.51
CA ARG A 282 -4.14 -5.80 -7.07
C ARG A 282 -3.19 -5.80 -8.27
N LEU A 283 -2.34 -6.81 -8.39
CA LEU A 283 -1.48 -6.97 -9.57
C LEU A 283 -2.23 -7.55 -10.76
N LEU A 284 -3.37 -8.18 -10.51
CA LEU A 284 -4.24 -8.79 -11.53
C LEU A 284 -5.37 -7.85 -12.00
N ALA A 285 -5.57 -6.72 -11.32
CA ALA A 285 -6.64 -5.74 -11.61
C ALA A 285 -6.19 -4.62 -12.61
#